data_b922ce354faf7cfac8d637c7f69addac
#
_entry.id   b922ce354faf7cfac8d637c7f69addac
#
_cell.length_a   1.000
_cell.length_b   1.000
_cell.length_c   1.000
_cell.angle_alpha   90.00
_cell.angle_beta   90.00
_cell.angle_gamma   90.00
#
_symmetry.space_group_name_H-M   'P 1'
#
loop_
_entity.id
_entity.type
_entity.pdbx_description
1 polymer ?
#
loop_
_entity_poly.entity_id
_entity_poly.type
_entity_poly.pdbx_seq_one_letter_code
_entity_poly.pdbx_strand_id
1 'polypeptide(L)'
;MTEHADNITERARKIRLLILDCDGVLTDGRIIMLPGGDETKAFDVKDGHAMVMAQRAGLRIAIISGRQSSVVRARAKELGVAHLFEMAWVKTEPYEKVLAEEELNDEAVCYVGDDVVDIPLLRRAGLAVAVADAVEETKEYSHIVTTRRGGRGAVREVIQLILKAQGKWDEAMSHDLG
;
A
#
# COMPACT_ATOMS: atom_id res chain seq x y z
N MET A 1 12.56 21.92 -7.63
CA MET A 1 11.37 21.42 -6.91
C MET A 1 10.23 21.05 -7.87
N THR A 2 10.00 21.77 -8.96
CA THR A 2 8.93 21.49 -9.95
C THR A 2 9.14 20.17 -10.70
N GLU A 3 10.34 19.90 -11.22
CA GLU A 3 10.65 18.72 -12.05
C GLU A 3 10.49 17.37 -11.30
N HIS A 4 10.84 17.31 -10.03
CA HIS A 4 10.63 16.11 -9.20
C HIS A 4 9.15 15.86 -8.93
N ALA A 5 8.38 16.91 -8.61
CA ALA A 5 6.94 16.80 -8.38
C ALA A 5 6.19 16.39 -9.65
N ASP A 6 6.60 16.92 -10.81
CA ASP A 6 6.02 16.54 -12.11
C ASP A 6 6.28 15.06 -12.42
N ASN A 7 7.48 14.55 -12.12
CA ASN A 7 7.81 13.13 -12.28
C ASN A 7 6.92 12.23 -11.40
N ILE A 8 6.71 12.59 -10.13
CA ILE A 8 5.84 11.82 -9.22
C ILE A 8 4.40 11.79 -9.72
N THR A 9 3.89 12.93 -10.18
CA THR A 9 2.53 13.02 -10.74
C THR A 9 2.37 12.15 -11.98
N GLU A 10 3.35 12.15 -12.89
CA GLU A 10 3.34 11.29 -14.08
C GLU A 10 3.37 9.80 -13.74
N ARG A 11 4.19 9.40 -12.75
CA ARG A 11 4.20 8.02 -12.22
C ARG A 11 2.84 7.64 -11.64
N ALA A 12 2.28 8.49 -10.77
CA ALA A 12 1.00 8.26 -10.11
C ALA A 12 -0.17 8.12 -11.11
N ARG A 13 -0.15 8.83 -12.25
CA ARG A 13 -1.15 8.69 -13.31
C ARG A 13 -1.22 7.29 -13.91
N LYS A 14 -0.09 6.59 -13.99
CA LYS A 14 0.01 5.27 -14.61
C LYS A 14 -0.44 4.13 -13.68
N ILE A 15 -0.59 4.40 -12.38
CA ILE A 15 -0.83 3.35 -11.38
C ILE A 15 -2.23 2.75 -11.52
N ARG A 16 -2.27 1.42 -11.59
CA ARG A 16 -3.47 0.60 -11.65
C ARG A 16 -3.56 -0.39 -10.50
N LEU A 17 -2.43 -0.72 -9.88
CA LEU A 17 -2.32 -1.65 -8.77
C LEU A 17 -1.53 -1.00 -7.64
N LEU A 18 -2.11 -0.98 -6.44
CA LEU A 18 -1.46 -0.59 -5.20
C LEU A 18 -1.14 -1.84 -4.40
N ILE A 19 0.13 -2.10 -4.17
CA ILE A 19 0.60 -3.21 -3.34
C ILE A 19 1.11 -2.63 -2.02
N LEU A 20 0.62 -3.16 -0.92
CA LEU A 20 0.93 -2.71 0.44
C LEU A 20 1.66 -3.81 1.20
N ASP A 21 2.74 -3.47 1.89
CA ASP A 21 3.14 -4.25 3.05
C ASP A 21 2.09 -4.10 4.17
N CYS A 22 2.13 -4.96 5.16
CA CYS A 22 1.17 -4.95 6.25
C CYS A 22 1.73 -4.33 7.53
N ASP A 23 2.79 -4.92 8.07
CA ASP A 23 3.33 -4.54 9.38
C ASP A 23 4.29 -3.35 9.24
N GLY A 24 3.86 -2.18 9.72
CA GLY A 24 4.56 -0.91 9.53
C GLY A 24 3.99 -0.03 8.41
N VAL A 25 3.09 -0.56 7.56
CA VAL A 25 2.39 0.20 6.51
C VAL A 25 0.89 0.34 6.82
N LEU A 26 0.15 -0.77 6.86
CA LEU A 26 -1.27 -0.81 7.27
C LEU A 26 -1.44 -0.73 8.79
N THR A 27 -0.42 -1.11 9.54
CA THR A 27 -0.34 -1.03 10.99
C THR A 27 0.84 -0.16 11.41
N ASP A 28 0.99 0.09 12.71
CA ASP A 28 2.14 0.82 13.25
C ASP A 28 3.37 -0.09 13.52
N GLY A 29 3.40 -1.29 12.92
CA GLY A 29 4.49 -2.25 13.00
C GLY A 29 4.59 -3.00 14.34
N ARG A 30 3.74 -2.71 15.31
CA ARG A 30 3.76 -3.39 16.61
C ARG A 30 3.06 -4.73 16.56
N ILE A 31 3.67 -5.72 17.17
CA ILE A 31 3.09 -7.04 17.39
C ILE A 31 2.64 -7.13 18.86
N ILE A 32 1.33 -7.22 19.08
CA ILE A 32 0.75 -7.35 20.41
C ILE A 32 0.34 -8.80 20.60
N MET A 33 1.15 -9.55 21.36
CA MET A 33 0.90 -10.96 21.66
C MET A 33 -0.17 -11.10 22.74
N LEU A 34 -1.14 -11.97 22.51
CA LEU A 34 -2.18 -12.32 23.46
C LEU A 34 -1.84 -13.63 24.18
N PRO A 35 -2.42 -13.87 25.38
CA PRO A 35 -2.35 -15.16 26.02
C PRO A 35 -2.86 -16.27 25.08
N GLY A 36 -2.10 -17.35 24.93
CA GLY A 36 -2.43 -18.45 24.00
C GLY A 36 -1.71 -18.42 22.67
N GLY A 37 -0.91 -17.35 22.40
CA GLY A 37 -0.08 -17.25 21.20
C GLY A 37 -0.74 -16.52 20.04
N ASP A 38 -1.97 -16.08 20.17
CA ASP A 38 -2.63 -15.20 19.21
C ASP A 38 -2.01 -13.81 19.22
N GLU A 39 -2.24 -13.04 18.16
CA GLU A 39 -1.84 -11.63 18.08
C GLU A 39 -3.03 -10.72 17.79
N THR A 40 -2.90 -9.46 18.16
CA THR A 40 -3.81 -8.39 17.70
C THR A 40 -3.03 -7.27 17.05
N LYS A 41 -3.71 -6.52 16.16
CA LYS A 41 -3.17 -5.39 15.41
C LYS A 41 -4.19 -4.26 15.38
N ALA A 42 -3.70 -3.04 15.30
CA ALA A 42 -4.54 -1.86 15.11
C ALA A 42 -4.41 -1.37 13.66
N PHE A 43 -5.55 -1.10 13.01
CA PHE A 43 -5.63 -0.51 11.69
C PHE A 43 -6.25 0.89 11.77
N ASP A 44 -5.77 1.81 10.94
CA ASP A 44 -6.38 3.13 10.80
C ASP A 44 -7.66 3.03 9.95
N VAL A 45 -8.77 3.55 10.49
CA VAL A 45 -10.06 3.57 9.80
C VAL A 45 -10.00 4.41 8.52
N LYS A 46 -9.22 5.50 8.51
CA LYS A 46 -9.08 6.39 7.36
C LYS A 46 -8.31 5.72 6.21
N ASP A 47 -7.30 4.89 6.54
CA ASP A 47 -6.58 4.09 5.55
C ASP A 47 -7.53 3.07 4.91
N GLY A 48 -8.28 2.33 5.74
CA GLY A 48 -9.26 1.35 5.24
C GLY A 48 -10.35 2.00 4.38
N HIS A 49 -10.89 3.15 4.79
CA HIS A 49 -11.89 3.88 4.00
C HIS A 49 -11.31 4.31 2.65
N ALA A 50 -10.09 4.85 2.64
CA ALA A 50 -9.42 5.24 1.40
C ALA A 50 -9.20 4.05 0.45
N MET A 51 -8.88 2.85 0.98
CA MET A 51 -8.77 1.63 0.18
C MET A 51 -10.10 1.28 -0.51
N VAL A 52 -11.24 1.40 0.20
CA VAL A 52 -12.57 1.18 -0.39
C VAL A 52 -12.86 2.22 -1.48
N MET A 53 -12.58 3.51 -1.24
CA MET A 53 -12.73 4.57 -2.25
C MET A 53 -11.88 4.28 -3.50
N ALA A 54 -10.62 3.88 -3.32
CA ALA A 54 -9.70 3.57 -4.40
C ALA A 54 -10.21 2.43 -5.28
N GLN A 55 -10.73 1.36 -4.68
CA GLN A 55 -11.28 0.22 -5.41
C GLN A 55 -12.53 0.61 -6.20
N ARG A 56 -13.42 1.44 -5.64
CA ARG A 56 -14.57 2.02 -6.38
C ARG A 56 -14.12 2.84 -7.58
N ALA A 57 -13.00 3.57 -7.47
CA ALA A 57 -12.39 4.33 -8.55
C ALA A 57 -11.60 3.49 -9.56
N GLY A 58 -11.59 2.14 -9.40
CA GLY A 58 -10.95 1.19 -10.30
C GLY A 58 -9.47 0.90 -10.01
N LEU A 59 -8.93 1.35 -8.87
CA LEU A 59 -7.59 0.97 -8.44
C LEU A 59 -7.62 -0.42 -7.77
N ARG A 60 -6.82 -1.35 -8.26
CA ARG A 60 -6.65 -2.67 -7.64
C ARG A 60 -5.77 -2.56 -6.39
N ILE A 61 -6.02 -3.41 -5.38
CA ILE A 61 -5.24 -3.43 -4.15
C ILE A 61 -4.80 -4.87 -3.83
N ALA A 62 -3.53 -5.02 -3.50
CA ALA A 62 -2.95 -6.26 -2.99
C ALA A 62 -2.21 -5.99 -1.67
N ILE A 63 -2.15 -7.00 -0.81
CA ILE A 63 -1.36 -7.00 0.43
C ILE A 63 -0.37 -8.16 0.35
N ILE A 64 0.91 -7.87 0.60
CA ILE A 64 1.99 -8.87 0.66
C ILE A 64 2.65 -8.76 2.03
N SER A 65 2.41 -9.74 2.90
CA SER A 65 2.92 -9.79 4.29
C SER A 65 3.85 -10.96 4.50
N GLY A 66 4.97 -10.73 5.17
CA GLY A 66 5.88 -11.81 5.62
C GLY A 66 5.30 -12.68 6.73
N ARG A 67 4.23 -12.25 7.37
CA ARG A 67 3.60 -12.93 8.51
C ARG A 67 2.23 -13.48 8.14
N GLN A 68 1.78 -14.47 8.91
CA GLN A 68 0.41 -14.96 8.85
C GLN A 68 -0.40 -14.36 10.02
N SER A 69 -1.59 -13.82 9.74
CA SER A 69 -2.41 -13.21 10.76
C SER A 69 -3.90 -13.34 10.47
N SER A 70 -4.64 -13.94 11.40
CA SER A 70 -6.11 -14.03 11.31
C SER A 70 -6.77 -12.65 11.28
N VAL A 71 -6.18 -11.68 11.97
CA VAL A 71 -6.65 -10.29 12.05
C VAL A 71 -6.47 -9.59 10.69
N VAL A 72 -5.33 -9.79 10.02
CA VAL A 72 -5.07 -9.25 8.68
C VAL A 72 -6.03 -9.85 7.65
N ARG A 73 -6.25 -11.17 7.68
CA ARG A 73 -7.24 -11.82 6.81
C ARG A 73 -8.65 -11.27 6.99
N ALA A 74 -9.07 -11.10 8.25
CA ALA A 74 -10.39 -10.53 8.54
C ALA A 74 -10.50 -9.10 7.99
N ARG A 75 -9.47 -8.27 8.19
CA ARG A 75 -9.44 -6.89 7.70
C ARG A 75 -9.40 -6.80 6.17
N ALA A 76 -8.58 -7.59 5.52
CA ALA A 76 -8.51 -7.66 4.06
C ALA A 76 -9.85 -8.05 3.45
N LYS A 77 -10.53 -9.05 4.03
CA LYS A 77 -11.87 -9.47 3.61
C LYS A 77 -12.91 -8.36 3.79
N GLU A 78 -12.91 -7.69 4.95
CA GLU A 78 -13.81 -6.56 5.24
C GLU A 78 -13.65 -5.43 4.21
N LEU A 79 -12.40 -5.13 3.83
CA LEU A 79 -12.08 -4.07 2.87
C LEU A 79 -12.21 -4.50 1.41
N GLY A 80 -12.57 -5.76 1.12
CA GLY A 80 -12.70 -6.27 -0.24
C GLY A 80 -11.39 -6.38 -1.01
N VAL A 81 -10.26 -6.56 -0.32
CA VAL A 81 -8.95 -6.75 -0.96
C VAL A 81 -8.92 -8.08 -1.69
N ALA A 82 -8.66 -8.05 -3.00
CA ALA A 82 -8.70 -9.23 -3.86
C ALA A 82 -7.49 -10.17 -3.64
N HIS A 83 -6.32 -9.59 -3.41
CA HIS A 83 -5.07 -10.34 -3.31
C HIS A 83 -4.45 -10.14 -1.93
N LEU A 84 -4.38 -11.21 -1.14
CA LEU A 84 -3.67 -11.26 0.14
C LEU A 84 -2.68 -12.42 0.11
N PHE A 85 -1.39 -12.09 0.21
CA PHE A 85 -0.31 -13.05 0.31
C PHE A 85 0.30 -12.96 1.70
N GLU A 86 0.29 -14.08 2.40
CA GLU A 86 0.86 -14.23 3.74
C GLU A 86 2.06 -15.17 3.69
N MET A 87 2.91 -15.15 4.72
CA MET A 87 4.16 -15.94 4.80
C MET A 87 5.13 -15.67 3.64
N ALA A 88 5.04 -14.48 3.04
CA ALA A 88 5.82 -14.07 1.88
C ALA A 88 7.18 -13.52 2.32
N TRP A 89 8.07 -14.38 2.80
CA TRP A 89 9.44 -14.00 3.17
C TRP A 89 10.26 -13.52 1.98
N VAL A 90 9.97 -14.06 0.79
CA VAL A 90 10.47 -13.60 -0.51
C VAL A 90 9.31 -12.94 -1.23
N LYS A 91 9.23 -11.61 -1.15
CA LYS A 91 8.08 -10.84 -1.65
C LYS A 91 8.01 -10.77 -3.19
N THR A 92 9.06 -11.12 -3.89
CA THR A 92 9.09 -11.07 -5.37
C THR A 92 8.17 -12.10 -6.02
N GLU A 93 8.03 -13.31 -5.44
CA GLU A 93 7.13 -14.34 -5.98
C GLU A 93 5.65 -13.91 -5.99
N PRO A 94 5.05 -13.49 -4.85
CA PRO A 94 3.67 -12.99 -4.86
C PRO A 94 3.51 -11.70 -5.66
N TYR A 95 4.54 -10.85 -5.75
CA TYR A 95 4.52 -9.68 -6.60
C TYR A 95 4.36 -10.06 -8.08
N GLU A 96 5.16 -11.00 -8.58
CA GLU A 96 5.06 -11.48 -9.96
C GLU A 96 3.73 -12.18 -10.23
N LYS A 97 3.24 -12.94 -9.24
CA LYS A 97 1.95 -13.60 -9.35
C LYS A 97 0.81 -12.60 -9.52
N VAL A 98 0.72 -11.57 -8.71
CA VAL A 98 -0.34 -10.57 -8.83
C VAL A 98 -0.23 -9.77 -10.13
N LEU A 99 0.98 -9.46 -10.60
CA LEU A 99 1.16 -8.81 -11.91
C LEU A 99 0.61 -9.66 -13.04
N ALA A 100 0.90 -10.97 -13.02
CA ALA A 100 0.41 -11.90 -14.04
C ALA A 100 -1.12 -12.04 -14.00
N GLU A 101 -1.72 -12.14 -12.80
CA GLU A 101 -3.17 -12.27 -12.62
C GLU A 101 -3.92 -10.99 -13.05
N GLU A 102 -3.32 -9.81 -12.86
CA GLU A 102 -3.92 -8.51 -13.23
C GLU A 102 -3.49 -8.04 -14.63
N GLU A 103 -2.65 -8.81 -15.34
CA GLU A 103 -2.11 -8.48 -16.67
C GLU A 103 -1.41 -7.09 -16.69
N LEU A 104 -0.61 -6.82 -15.67
CA LEU A 104 0.10 -5.55 -15.47
C LEU A 104 1.62 -5.73 -15.55
N ASN A 105 2.31 -4.62 -15.74
CA ASN A 105 3.77 -4.51 -15.64
C ASN A 105 4.17 -3.63 -14.46
N ASP A 106 5.47 -3.61 -14.15
CA ASP A 106 6.05 -2.85 -13.04
C ASP A 106 5.69 -1.35 -13.07
N GLU A 107 5.55 -0.74 -14.25
CA GLU A 107 5.21 0.70 -14.37
C GLU A 107 3.81 1.05 -13.83
N ALA A 108 2.88 0.08 -13.84
CA ALA A 108 1.52 0.26 -13.37
C ALA A 108 1.35 0.00 -11.88
N VAL A 109 2.43 -0.33 -11.15
CA VAL A 109 2.40 -0.68 -9.74
C VAL A 109 2.89 0.47 -8.88
N CYS A 110 2.13 0.80 -7.83
CA CYS A 110 2.62 1.50 -6.66
C CYS A 110 2.90 0.47 -5.55
N TYR A 111 4.10 0.46 -5.00
CA TYR A 111 4.46 -0.35 -3.83
C TYR A 111 4.74 0.55 -2.64
N VAL A 112 4.16 0.21 -1.48
CA VAL A 112 4.38 0.91 -0.21
C VAL A 112 5.02 -0.04 0.78
N GLY A 113 6.17 0.35 1.31
CA GLY A 113 6.94 -0.44 2.28
C GLY A 113 7.54 0.40 3.40
N ASP A 114 8.12 -0.27 4.40
CA ASP A 114 8.73 0.37 5.58
C ASP A 114 10.09 -0.20 5.95
N ASP A 115 10.43 -1.43 5.52
CA ASP A 115 11.65 -2.11 5.96
C ASP A 115 12.45 -2.67 4.76
N VAL A 116 13.69 -3.09 5.03
CA VAL A 116 14.65 -3.56 4.01
C VAL A 116 14.14 -4.73 3.16
N VAL A 117 13.21 -5.53 3.70
CA VAL A 117 12.56 -6.63 2.97
C VAL A 117 11.70 -6.17 1.80
N ASP A 118 11.35 -4.88 1.75
CA ASP A 118 10.56 -4.24 0.71
C ASP A 118 11.40 -3.72 -0.46
N ILE A 119 12.70 -3.51 -0.24
CA ILE A 119 13.61 -2.91 -1.22
C ILE A 119 13.55 -3.61 -2.59
N PRO A 120 13.50 -4.96 -2.69
CA PRO A 120 13.41 -5.63 -3.98
C PRO A 120 12.19 -5.20 -4.81
N LEU A 121 11.05 -4.91 -4.14
CA LEU A 121 9.81 -4.48 -4.80
C LEU A 121 9.82 -2.97 -5.07
N LEU A 122 10.32 -2.16 -4.14
CA LEU A 122 10.49 -0.71 -4.34
C LEU A 122 11.34 -0.39 -5.57
N ARG A 123 12.40 -1.17 -5.81
CA ARG A 123 13.28 -1.00 -6.98
C ARG A 123 12.60 -1.31 -8.31
N ARG A 124 11.53 -2.10 -8.31
CA ARG A 124 10.77 -2.49 -9.50
C ARG A 124 9.57 -1.59 -9.76
N ALA A 125 8.88 -1.17 -8.70
CA ALA A 125 7.62 -0.46 -8.80
C ALA A 125 7.72 0.85 -9.59
N GLY A 126 6.72 1.11 -10.44
CA GLY A 126 6.57 2.36 -11.16
C GLY A 126 6.49 3.57 -10.23
N LEU A 127 5.85 3.41 -9.07
CA LEU A 127 5.85 4.37 -7.97
C LEU A 127 6.23 3.67 -6.66
N ALA A 128 7.45 3.87 -6.21
CA ALA A 128 7.97 3.36 -4.96
C ALA A 128 7.72 4.37 -3.83
N VAL A 129 7.13 3.91 -2.73
CA VAL A 129 6.76 4.76 -1.59
C VAL A 129 7.26 4.14 -0.29
N ALA A 130 7.94 4.94 0.54
CA ALA A 130 8.22 4.60 1.92
C ALA A 130 7.28 5.38 2.86
N VAL A 131 6.85 4.77 3.97
CA VAL A 131 6.13 5.50 5.01
C VAL A 131 7.09 6.40 5.80
N ALA A 132 6.56 7.43 6.48
CA ALA A 132 7.38 8.43 7.18
C ALA A 132 8.34 7.84 8.22
N ASP A 133 7.94 6.76 8.87
CA ASP A 133 8.71 6.03 9.89
C ASP A 133 9.38 4.75 9.39
N ALA A 134 9.47 4.57 8.05
CA ALA A 134 10.29 3.54 7.45
C ALA A 134 11.76 3.68 7.84
N VAL A 135 12.52 2.59 7.78
CA VAL A 135 13.97 2.63 7.97
C VAL A 135 14.64 3.44 6.86
N GLU A 136 15.79 4.06 7.16
CA GLU A 136 16.44 4.99 6.20
C GLU A 136 16.81 4.28 4.89
N GLU A 137 17.26 3.04 4.97
CA GLU A 137 17.60 2.22 3.81
C GLU A 137 16.42 2.06 2.84
N THR A 138 15.22 1.89 3.36
CA THR A 138 13.99 1.77 2.55
C THR A 138 13.63 3.11 1.89
N LYS A 139 13.81 4.22 2.61
CA LYS A 139 13.57 5.56 2.06
C LYS A 139 14.49 5.89 0.89
N GLU A 140 15.76 5.43 0.92
CA GLU A 140 16.72 5.64 -0.16
C GLU A 140 16.29 5.01 -1.49
N TYR A 141 15.50 3.92 -1.46
CA TYR A 141 14.98 3.24 -2.65
C TYR A 141 13.58 3.69 -3.05
N SER A 142 13.05 4.72 -2.39
CA SER A 142 11.71 5.22 -2.65
C SER A 142 11.71 6.49 -3.50
N HIS A 143 10.70 6.63 -4.39
CA HIS A 143 10.49 7.86 -5.15
C HIS A 143 9.95 8.98 -4.25
N ILE A 144 9.12 8.61 -3.27
CA ILE A 144 8.58 9.52 -2.25
C ILE A 144 8.55 8.86 -0.87
N VAL A 145 8.61 9.70 0.15
CA VAL A 145 8.36 9.32 1.54
C VAL A 145 7.09 10.03 1.98
N THR A 146 6.14 9.32 2.59
CA THR A 146 4.90 9.92 3.08
C THR A 146 5.16 10.89 4.25
N THR A 147 4.25 11.81 4.49
CA THR A 147 4.28 12.67 5.68
C THR A 147 3.67 11.96 6.90
N ARG A 148 2.81 11.00 6.64
CA ARG A 148 2.13 10.18 7.65
C ARG A 148 2.91 8.90 7.90
N ARG A 149 2.85 8.43 9.17
CA ARG A 149 3.44 7.15 9.57
C ARG A 149 2.55 5.97 9.15
N GLY A 150 3.15 4.79 9.05
CA GLY A 150 2.41 3.57 8.87
C GLY A 150 1.34 3.34 9.94
N GLY A 151 0.17 2.83 9.54
CA GLY A 151 -1.01 2.68 10.39
C GLY A 151 -1.56 3.98 10.95
N ARG A 152 -1.20 5.13 10.37
CA ARG A 152 -1.60 6.47 10.82
C ARG A 152 -1.98 7.40 9.66
N GLY A 153 -2.51 6.84 8.58
CA GLY A 153 -2.98 7.61 7.42
C GLY A 153 -1.99 7.66 6.26
N ALA A 154 -0.90 6.90 6.27
CA ALA A 154 0.08 6.84 5.18
C ALA A 154 -0.55 6.26 3.90
N VAL A 155 -1.32 5.17 4.02
CA VAL A 155 -1.99 4.54 2.87
C VAL A 155 -3.03 5.50 2.26
N ARG A 156 -3.78 6.23 3.09
CA ARG A 156 -4.70 7.27 2.61
C ARG A 156 -3.96 8.36 1.85
N GLU A 157 -2.80 8.81 2.32
CA GLU A 157 -1.98 9.83 1.65
C GLU A 157 -1.57 9.36 0.25
N VAL A 158 -1.10 8.12 0.11
CA VAL A 158 -0.72 7.52 -1.17
C VAL A 158 -1.90 7.40 -2.12
N ILE A 159 -3.03 6.89 -1.64
CA ILE A 159 -4.26 6.76 -2.44
C ILE A 159 -4.73 8.14 -2.93
N GLN A 160 -4.71 9.15 -2.06
CA GLN A 160 -5.07 10.51 -2.41
C GLN A 160 -4.16 11.08 -3.50
N LEU A 161 -2.84 10.83 -3.42
CA LEU A 161 -1.87 11.21 -4.45
C LEU A 161 -2.24 10.59 -5.80
N ILE A 162 -2.46 9.27 -5.83
CA ILE A 162 -2.77 8.51 -7.05
C ILE A 162 -4.09 9.02 -7.67
N LEU A 163 -5.16 9.07 -6.89
CA LEU A 163 -6.48 9.47 -7.40
C LEU A 163 -6.52 10.93 -7.85
N LYS A 164 -5.80 11.84 -7.17
CA LYS A 164 -5.65 13.23 -7.62
C LYS A 164 -4.89 13.33 -8.94
N ALA A 165 -3.77 12.61 -9.08
CA ALA A 165 -3.01 12.58 -10.31
C ALA A 165 -3.84 12.05 -11.50
N GLN A 166 -4.77 11.13 -11.23
CA GLN A 166 -5.69 10.55 -12.22
C GLN A 166 -6.97 11.37 -12.44
N GLY A 167 -7.18 12.48 -11.70
CA GLY A 167 -8.40 13.28 -11.78
C GLY A 167 -9.65 12.59 -11.22
N LYS A 168 -9.49 11.54 -10.40
CA LYS A 168 -10.60 10.71 -9.87
C LYS A 168 -10.95 11.00 -8.41
N TRP A 169 -10.18 11.85 -7.74
CA TRP A 169 -10.36 12.09 -6.30
C TRP A 169 -11.73 12.67 -5.94
N ASP A 170 -12.19 13.68 -6.67
CA ASP A 170 -13.43 14.37 -6.36
C ASP A 170 -14.65 13.46 -6.62
N GLU A 171 -14.61 12.66 -7.68
CA GLU A 171 -15.63 11.64 -7.95
C GLU A 171 -15.65 10.58 -6.85
N ALA A 172 -14.47 10.06 -6.45
CA ALA A 172 -14.37 9.07 -5.37
C ALA A 172 -14.93 9.60 -4.04
N MET A 173 -14.74 10.89 -3.75
CA MET A 173 -15.31 11.51 -2.55
C MET A 173 -16.82 11.75 -2.66
N SER A 174 -17.35 12.04 -3.85
CA SER A 174 -18.77 12.38 -4.01
C SER A 174 -19.69 11.24 -3.59
N HIS A 175 -19.26 10.00 -3.71
CA HIS A 175 -20.01 8.83 -3.22
C HIS A 175 -20.27 8.83 -1.71
N ASP A 176 -19.43 9.54 -0.94
CA ASP A 176 -19.53 9.58 0.53
C ASP A 176 -20.15 10.90 1.02
N LEU A 177 -20.42 11.85 0.12
CA LEU A 177 -21.03 13.14 0.45
C LEU A 177 -22.55 13.17 0.26
N GLY A 178 -23.15 12.14 -0.33
CA GLY A 178 -24.59 11.99 -0.55
C GLY A 178 -25.07 12.62 -1.83
#